data_86a36501f8c2988180e420617f7e4a76
#
_entry.id   86a36501f8c2988180e420617f7e4a76
#
_cell.length_a   1.000
_cell.length_b   1.000
_cell.length_c   1.000
_cell.angle_alpha   90.00
_cell.angle_beta   90.00
_cell.angle_gamma   90.00
#
_symmetry.space_group_name_H-M   'P 1'
#
loop_
_entity.id
_entity.type
_entity.pdbx_description
1 polymer ?
#
loop_
_entity_poly.entity_id
_entity_poly.type
_entity_poly.pdbx_seq_one_letter_code
_entity_poly.pdbx_strand_id
1 'polypeptide(L)'
;TAGGSEAVLFAFMSCLNPGDEIIIPEPAYANYMAFAISAGAKIRTIATTIEEGFSLPKVEKFEELINEHTRAILICNPNNPTGYLYTRREMNQIRDLVKKYDLYLFSDEVYREYIYTGSPYISACHLEGIEQNVILIDSVSKRYSECGIRIGALITKNAEVRAAVMKLCQARLSPPLLGQIVAEASLDAPEDYYRDVYEEYVERRKCLIDGLNRIPGVYSPIPMGAFYTVAKLPVDDSEKFCRWCLEEFDYEGETVMMAPAAGFYTTPGVGRDEVRIAYVLKKEDLGRALVVLRKALEAYPGRVVANE
;
A
#
# COMPACT_ATOMS: atom_id res chain seq x y z
N THR A 1 13.79 13.31 2.75
CA THR A 1 13.34 12.71 4.02
C THR A 1 14.04 11.38 4.27
N ALA A 2 14.00 10.90 5.53
CA ALA A 2 14.50 9.59 5.92
C ALA A 2 13.53 8.46 5.50
N GLY A 3 13.34 8.31 4.20
CA GLY A 3 12.37 7.41 3.57
C GLY A 3 10.97 7.99 3.47
N GLY A 4 10.06 7.28 2.78
CA GLY A 4 8.67 7.67 2.62
C GLY A 4 7.91 7.79 3.93
N SER A 5 8.25 6.99 4.94
CA SER A 5 7.60 7.04 6.26
C SER A 5 7.75 8.41 6.94
N GLU A 6 8.94 9.02 6.90
CA GLU A 6 9.13 10.38 7.41
C GLU A 6 8.40 11.41 6.55
N ALA A 7 8.33 11.19 5.24
CA ALA A 7 7.59 12.08 4.34
C ALA A 7 6.09 12.10 4.69
N VAL A 8 5.47 10.95 4.97
CA VAL A 8 4.08 10.86 5.43
C VAL A 8 3.91 11.58 6.78
N LEU A 9 4.77 11.30 7.75
CA LEU A 9 4.69 11.95 9.06
C LEU A 9 4.82 13.48 8.95
N PHE A 10 5.77 13.97 8.17
CA PHE A 10 5.96 15.41 7.96
C PHE A 10 4.79 16.04 7.19
N ALA A 11 4.19 15.33 6.23
CA ALA A 11 2.98 15.77 5.56
C ALA A 11 1.83 15.98 6.57
N PHE A 12 1.59 14.99 7.43
CA PHE A 12 0.54 15.08 8.45
C PHE A 12 0.81 16.21 9.45
N MET A 13 2.03 16.30 10.00
CA MET A 13 2.40 17.35 10.96
C MET A 13 2.34 18.76 10.36
N SER A 14 2.49 18.91 9.05
CA SER A 14 2.48 20.22 8.38
C SER A 14 1.10 20.67 7.91
N CYS A 15 0.19 19.71 7.65
CA CYS A 15 -1.12 19.99 7.04
C CYS A 15 -2.29 19.80 8.00
N LEU A 16 -2.09 19.17 9.16
CA LEU A 16 -3.16 18.78 10.07
C LEU A 16 -2.95 19.36 11.47
N ASN A 17 -4.05 19.69 12.12
CA ASN A 17 -4.09 20.01 13.55
C ASN A 17 -4.62 18.83 14.35
N PRO A 18 -4.36 18.79 15.68
CA PRO A 18 -4.98 17.79 16.54
C PRO A 18 -6.52 17.82 16.42
N GLY A 19 -7.09 16.63 16.14
CA GLY A 19 -8.53 16.46 15.94
C GLY A 19 -8.98 16.50 14.48
N ASP A 20 -8.15 16.97 13.55
CA ASP A 20 -8.44 16.89 12.11
C ASP A 20 -8.58 15.44 11.64
N GLU A 21 -9.37 15.26 10.59
CA GLU A 21 -9.69 13.93 10.05
C GLU A 21 -9.12 13.73 8.64
N ILE A 22 -8.63 12.51 8.39
CA ILE A 22 -8.13 12.05 7.08
C ILE A 22 -9.03 10.91 6.61
N ILE A 23 -9.54 10.98 5.38
CA ILE A 23 -10.26 9.86 4.76
C ILE A 23 -9.26 8.97 4.03
N ILE A 24 -9.30 7.66 4.29
CA ILE A 24 -8.41 6.67 3.67
C ILE A 24 -9.24 5.48 3.20
N PRO A 25 -9.16 5.07 1.92
CA PRO A 25 -9.69 3.78 1.48
C PRO A 25 -8.96 2.63 2.18
N GLU A 26 -9.70 1.68 2.75
CA GLU A 26 -9.13 0.49 3.38
C GLU A 26 -9.46 -0.79 2.58
N PRO A 27 -8.57 -1.80 2.58
CA PRO A 27 -7.38 -1.93 3.44
C PRO A 27 -6.27 -0.96 3.05
N ALA A 28 -5.58 -0.41 4.06
CA ALA A 28 -4.55 0.60 3.92
C ALA A 28 -3.25 0.20 4.62
N TYR A 29 -2.13 0.77 4.22
CA TYR A 29 -0.85 0.53 4.88
C TYR A 29 -0.94 0.88 6.37
N ALA A 30 -0.73 -0.12 7.23
CA ALA A 30 -0.99 -0.04 8.67
C ALA A 30 -0.30 1.14 9.38
N ASN A 31 0.88 1.56 8.90
CA ASN A 31 1.60 2.66 9.53
C ASN A 31 0.94 4.03 9.35
N TYR A 32 0.00 4.20 8.42
CA TYR A 32 -0.74 5.47 8.32
C TYR A 32 -1.49 5.77 9.62
N MET A 33 -2.01 4.73 10.30
CA MET A 33 -2.66 4.87 11.60
C MET A 33 -1.71 5.43 12.66
N ALA A 34 -0.49 4.86 12.75
CA ALA A 34 0.51 5.30 13.69
C ALA A 34 0.96 6.75 13.43
N PHE A 35 1.12 7.12 12.15
CA PHE A 35 1.48 8.49 11.78
C PHE A 35 0.35 9.49 12.08
N ALA A 36 -0.91 9.12 11.85
CA ALA A 36 -2.05 9.97 12.21
C ALA A 36 -2.14 10.19 13.72
N ILE A 37 -2.01 9.13 14.52
CA ILE A 37 -1.96 9.23 15.98
C ILE A 37 -0.81 10.15 16.42
N SER A 38 0.37 10.00 15.83
CA SER A 38 1.54 10.83 16.16
C SER A 38 1.34 12.31 15.82
N ALA A 39 0.54 12.62 14.81
CA ALA A 39 0.16 13.98 14.42
C ALA A 39 -1.09 14.50 15.17
N GLY A 40 -1.71 13.69 16.04
CA GLY A 40 -2.95 14.03 16.73
C GLY A 40 -4.19 14.01 15.83
N ALA A 41 -4.08 13.49 14.61
CA ALA A 41 -5.17 13.38 13.64
C ALA A 41 -5.95 12.06 13.79
N LYS A 42 -7.17 12.04 13.24
CA LYS A 42 -8.03 10.86 13.22
C LYS A 42 -8.13 10.32 11.80
N ILE A 43 -8.21 9.00 11.68
CA ILE A 43 -8.50 8.36 10.39
C ILE A 43 -9.96 7.96 10.33
N ARG A 44 -10.59 8.33 9.22
CA ARG A 44 -11.90 7.87 8.78
C ARG A 44 -11.70 6.96 7.58
N THR A 45 -12.06 5.70 7.70
CA THR A 45 -11.87 4.75 6.60
C THR A 45 -13.12 4.59 5.77
N ILE A 46 -12.89 4.28 4.50
CA ILE A 46 -13.92 3.89 3.56
C ILE A 46 -13.59 2.49 3.02
N ALA A 47 -14.48 1.52 3.33
CA ALA A 47 -14.20 0.13 3.01
C ALA A 47 -14.24 -0.13 1.50
N THR A 48 -13.25 -0.87 1.02
CA THR A 48 -13.27 -1.58 -0.25
C THR A 48 -13.32 -3.08 0.01
N THR A 49 -13.74 -3.87 -0.97
CA THR A 49 -13.91 -5.31 -0.80
C THR A 49 -13.08 -6.11 -1.80
N ILE A 50 -12.66 -7.30 -1.38
CA ILE A 50 -11.90 -8.22 -2.24
C ILE A 50 -12.76 -8.69 -3.42
N GLU A 51 -14.07 -8.84 -3.22
CA GLU A 51 -15.04 -9.25 -4.24
C GLU A 51 -15.15 -8.21 -5.37
N GLU A 52 -14.98 -6.93 -5.05
CA GLU A 52 -14.93 -5.81 -6.01
C GLU A 52 -13.52 -5.50 -6.51
N GLY A 53 -12.54 -6.37 -6.18
CA GLY A 53 -11.13 -6.19 -6.53
C GLY A 53 -10.50 -4.95 -5.90
N PHE A 54 -11.05 -4.46 -4.78
CA PHE A 54 -10.61 -3.26 -4.06
C PHE A 54 -10.75 -1.95 -4.85
N SER A 55 -11.71 -1.90 -5.78
CA SER A 55 -12.01 -0.68 -6.53
C SER A 55 -12.47 0.45 -5.61
N LEU A 56 -12.21 1.69 -6.01
CA LEU A 56 -12.60 2.86 -5.23
C LEU A 56 -14.14 2.92 -5.10
N PRO A 57 -14.67 3.13 -3.88
CA PRO A 57 -16.08 3.32 -3.67
C PRO A 57 -16.61 4.56 -4.41
N LYS A 58 -17.92 4.61 -4.62
CA LYS A 58 -18.58 5.75 -5.26
C LYS A 58 -18.32 7.04 -4.47
N VAL A 59 -18.31 8.17 -5.17
CA VAL A 59 -18.04 9.52 -4.62
C VAL A 59 -18.94 9.83 -3.43
N GLU A 60 -20.21 9.42 -3.49
CA GLU A 60 -21.20 9.64 -2.44
C GLU A 60 -20.76 9.08 -1.09
N LYS A 61 -20.00 7.95 -1.10
CA LYS A 61 -19.47 7.36 0.13
C LYS A 61 -18.37 8.20 0.78
N PHE A 62 -17.59 8.91 -0.02
CA PHE A 62 -16.65 9.88 0.50
C PHE A 62 -17.39 11.11 1.08
N GLU A 63 -18.42 11.58 0.39
CA GLU A 63 -19.21 12.73 0.83
C GLU A 63 -19.97 12.47 2.15
N GLU A 64 -20.45 11.24 2.37
CA GLU A 64 -21.04 10.80 3.64
C GLU A 64 -20.04 10.90 4.84
N LEU A 65 -18.73 10.80 4.58
CA LEU A 65 -17.69 10.90 5.61
C LEU A 65 -17.15 12.30 5.82
N ILE A 66 -17.29 13.18 4.82
CA ILE A 66 -16.75 14.56 4.89
C ILE A 66 -17.56 15.40 5.87
N ASN A 67 -16.86 16.05 6.79
CA ASN A 67 -17.42 16.97 7.78
C ASN A 67 -16.46 18.16 8.04
N GLU A 68 -16.78 19.02 9.00
CA GLU A 68 -16.00 20.22 9.34
C GLU A 68 -14.59 19.94 9.85
N HIS A 69 -14.30 18.70 10.28
CA HIS A 69 -12.97 18.28 10.73
C HIS A 69 -12.15 17.62 9.62
N THR A 70 -12.79 17.24 8.52
CA THR A 70 -12.10 16.60 7.39
C THR A 70 -11.13 17.59 6.73
N ARG A 71 -9.85 17.22 6.61
CA ARG A 71 -8.81 18.05 6.01
C ARG A 71 -8.10 17.38 4.85
N ALA A 72 -8.15 16.06 4.75
CA ALA A 72 -7.40 15.38 3.72
C ALA A 72 -8.05 14.07 3.26
N ILE A 73 -7.71 13.67 2.04
CA ILE A 73 -7.84 12.30 1.54
C ILE A 73 -6.42 11.77 1.35
N LEU A 74 -6.16 10.53 1.78
CA LEU A 74 -4.91 9.83 1.50
C LEU A 74 -5.17 8.63 0.60
N ILE A 75 -4.38 8.52 -0.44
CA ILE A 75 -4.36 7.34 -1.32
C ILE A 75 -2.93 6.79 -1.43
N CYS A 76 -2.81 5.48 -1.60
CA CYS A 76 -1.58 4.80 -2.01
C CYS A 76 -1.80 4.24 -3.42
N ASN A 77 -1.04 4.71 -4.38
CA ASN A 77 -1.24 4.39 -5.80
C ASN A 77 0.09 4.09 -6.51
N PRO A 78 0.34 2.84 -6.90
CA PRO A 78 -0.41 1.60 -6.64
C PRO A 78 -0.49 1.25 -5.15
N ASN A 79 -1.56 0.54 -4.75
CA ASN A 79 -1.90 0.35 -3.35
C ASN A 79 -1.08 -0.76 -2.66
N ASN A 80 -0.68 -0.51 -1.44
CA ASN A 80 -0.28 -1.50 -0.45
C ASN A 80 -1.39 -1.54 0.63
N PRO A 81 -2.12 -2.65 0.82
CA PRO A 81 -1.73 -4.04 0.54
C PRO A 81 -2.29 -4.68 -0.74
N THR A 82 -3.20 -4.05 -1.47
CA THR A 82 -4.07 -4.73 -2.44
C THR A 82 -3.45 -4.90 -3.84
N GLY A 83 -2.45 -4.08 -4.19
CA GLY A 83 -1.96 -3.99 -5.55
C GLY A 83 -2.94 -3.28 -6.51
N TYR A 84 -3.99 -2.64 -5.98
CA TYR A 84 -4.92 -1.88 -6.79
C TYR A 84 -4.24 -0.66 -7.42
N LEU A 85 -4.58 -0.35 -8.66
CA LEU A 85 -4.13 0.83 -9.40
C LEU A 85 -5.35 1.67 -9.75
N TYR A 86 -5.39 2.91 -9.26
CA TYR A 86 -6.51 3.81 -9.56
C TYR A 86 -6.57 4.18 -11.03
N THR A 87 -7.77 4.06 -11.59
CA THR A 87 -8.08 4.46 -12.96
C THR A 87 -8.08 5.98 -13.12
N ARG A 88 -7.96 6.46 -14.36
CA ARG A 88 -8.10 7.89 -14.68
C ARG A 88 -9.41 8.47 -14.13
N ARG A 89 -10.50 7.71 -14.23
CA ARG A 89 -11.81 8.13 -13.73
C ARG A 89 -11.80 8.31 -12.22
N GLU A 90 -11.25 7.36 -11.47
CA GLU A 90 -11.15 7.43 -10.02
C GLU A 90 -10.24 8.57 -9.56
N MET A 91 -9.09 8.76 -10.20
CA MET A 91 -8.20 9.90 -9.92
C MET A 91 -8.90 11.24 -10.16
N ASN A 92 -9.71 11.35 -11.21
CA ASN A 92 -10.52 12.56 -11.46
C ASN A 92 -11.62 12.73 -10.39
N GLN A 93 -12.26 11.66 -9.93
CA GLN A 93 -13.24 11.71 -8.84
C GLN A 93 -12.62 12.23 -7.55
N ILE A 94 -11.42 11.74 -7.19
CA ILE A 94 -10.65 12.23 -6.03
C ILE A 94 -10.30 13.70 -6.20
N ARG A 95 -9.82 14.11 -7.37
CA ARG A 95 -9.56 15.53 -7.69
C ARG A 95 -10.78 16.40 -7.46
N ASP A 96 -11.94 16.00 -7.94
CA ASP A 96 -13.17 16.77 -7.86
C ASP A 96 -13.66 16.91 -6.40
N LEU A 97 -13.50 15.87 -5.57
CA LEU A 97 -13.72 15.92 -4.12
C LEU A 97 -12.76 16.89 -3.43
N VAL A 98 -11.46 16.77 -3.71
CA VAL A 98 -10.42 17.63 -3.15
C VAL A 98 -10.71 19.10 -3.49
N LYS A 99 -11.07 19.38 -4.74
CA LYS A 99 -11.41 20.71 -5.20
C LYS A 99 -12.69 21.26 -4.56
N LYS A 100 -13.73 20.42 -4.46
CA LYS A 100 -15.04 20.81 -3.93
C LYS A 100 -14.98 21.18 -2.45
N TYR A 101 -14.21 20.43 -1.67
CA TYR A 101 -14.14 20.57 -0.22
C TYR A 101 -12.84 21.20 0.29
N ASP A 102 -11.98 21.68 -0.62
CA ASP A 102 -10.68 22.30 -0.32
C ASP A 102 -9.83 21.43 0.63
N LEU A 103 -9.69 20.14 0.29
CA LEU A 103 -8.94 19.17 1.07
C LEU A 103 -7.50 19.08 0.58
N TYR A 104 -6.58 18.58 1.42
CA TYR A 104 -5.31 18.08 0.97
C TYR A 104 -5.47 16.69 0.35
N LEU A 105 -4.64 16.39 -0.67
CA LEU A 105 -4.49 15.05 -1.23
C LEU A 105 -3.09 14.54 -0.91
N PHE A 106 -2.99 13.63 0.04
CA PHE A 106 -1.76 12.87 0.28
C PHE A 106 -1.72 11.68 -0.68
N SER A 107 -0.77 11.68 -1.60
CA SER A 107 -0.59 10.61 -2.59
C SER A 107 0.72 9.88 -2.34
N ASP A 108 0.64 8.67 -1.80
CA ASP A 108 1.79 7.79 -1.63
C ASP A 108 2.02 7.02 -2.94
N GLU A 109 3.10 7.38 -3.65
CA GLU A 109 3.42 6.88 -4.99
C GLU A 109 4.69 6.03 -5.03
N VAL A 110 5.10 5.47 -3.90
CA VAL A 110 6.36 4.71 -3.78
C VAL A 110 6.42 3.46 -4.66
N TYR A 111 5.28 2.96 -5.16
CA TYR A 111 5.18 1.78 -6.02
C TYR A 111 4.96 2.12 -7.50
N ARG A 112 5.06 3.36 -7.93
CA ARG A 112 4.70 3.81 -9.28
C ARG A 112 5.48 3.16 -10.43
N GLU A 113 6.62 2.55 -10.17
CA GLU A 113 7.39 1.80 -11.17
C GLU A 113 6.84 0.38 -11.41
N TYR A 114 5.97 -0.11 -10.53
CA TYR A 114 5.38 -1.45 -10.62
C TYR A 114 3.95 -1.36 -11.11
N ILE A 115 3.76 -1.26 -12.44
CA ILE A 115 2.46 -1.10 -13.09
C ILE A 115 2.33 -2.11 -14.22
N TYR A 116 1.34 -2.98 -14.13
CA TYR A 116 1.21 -4.16 -14.99
C TYR A 116 0.09 -4.07 -16.04
N THR A 117 -0.52 -2.88 -16.20
CA THR A 117 -1.67 -2.70 -17.11
C THR A 117 -1.30 -2.35 -18.54
N GLY A 118 -0.04 -2.02 -18.82
CA GLY A 118 0.38 -1.44 -20.08
C GLY A 118 -0.10 0.01 -20.32
N SER A 119 -0.84 0.58 -19.37
CA SER A 119 -1.30 1.97 -19.44
C SER A 119 -0.34 2.91 -18.72
N PRO A 120 -0.20 4.17 -19.16
CA PRO A 120 0.62 5.15 -18.46
C PRO A 120 0.15 5.38 -17.02
N TYR A 121 1.08 5.51 -16.10
CA TYR A 121 0.80 5.88 -14.73
C TYR A 121 0.25 7.31 -14.62
N ILE A 122 -0.68 7.49 -13.67
CA ILE A 122 -1.28 8.79 -13.41
C ILE A 122 -0.88 9.24 -12.01
N SER A 123 0.13 10.11 -11.93
CA SER A 123 0.50 10.75 -10.68
C SER A 123 -0.53 11.80 -10.26
N ALA A 124 -0.72 11.97 -8.94
CA ALA A 124 -1.54 13.07 -8.41
C ALA A 124 -1.02 14.45 -8.82
N CYS A 125 0.27 14.59 -9.14
CA CYS A 125 0.86 15.83 -9.66
C CYS A 125 0.33 16.25 -11.04
N HIS A 126 -0.35 15.34 -11.76
CA HIS A 126 -0.98 15.63 -13.06
C HIS A 126 -2.47 15.98 -12.94
N LEU A 127 -3.00 16.11 -11.73
CA LEU A 127 -4.39 16.48 -11.49
C LEU A 127 -4.54 18.01 -11.52
N GLU A 128 -5.13 18.53 -12.57
CA GLU A 128 -5.26 19.96 -12.80
C GLU A 128 -6.28 20.61 -11.85
N GLY A 129 -5.95 21.81 -11.38
CA GLY A 129 -6.81 22.65 -10.55
C GLY A 129 -6.79 22.31 -9.06
N ILE A 130 -5.89 21.44 -8.62
CA ILE A 130 -5.62 21.11 -7.21
C ILE A 130 -4.13 21.07 -6.89
N GLU A 131 -3.29 21.73 -7.68
CA GLU A 131 -1.83 21.66 -7.59
C GLU A 131 -1.30 22.10 -6.22
N GLN A 132 -2.01 23.00 -5.54
CA GLN A 132 -1.66 23.48 -4.20
C GLN A 132 -2.13 22.55 -3.08
N ASN A 133 -3.02 21.62 -3.41
CA ASN A 133 -3.58 20.67 -2.45
C ASN A 133 -2.80 19.34 -2.43
N VAL A 134 -2.03 19.04 -3.48
CA VAL A 134 -1.31 17.77 -3.63
C VAL A 134 -0.02 17.76 -2.82
N ILE A 135 0.12 16.72 -2.00
CA ILE A 135 1.35 16.35 -1.30
C ILE A 135 1.69 14.92 -1.71
N LEU A 136 2.70 14.78 -2.57
CA LEU A 136 3.16 13.49 -3.06
C LEU A 136 4.29 12.96 -2.18
N ILE A 137 4.21 11.68 -1.84
CA ILE A 137 5.24 10.93 -1.11
C ILE A 137 5.93 9.98 -2.08
N ASP A 138 7.27 10.03 -2.10
CA ASP A 138 8.10 9.15 -2.92
C ASP A 138 9.27 8.58 -2.12
N SER A 139 9.89 7.52 -2.63
CA SER A 139 11.06 6.89 -2.01
C SER A 139 11.85 6.06 -3.01
N VAL A 140 13.16 6.03 -2.85
CA VAL A 140 14.05 5.12 -3.58
C VAL A 140 13.91 3.67 -3.12
N SER A 141 13.29 3.45 -1.96
CA SER A 141 13.21 2.15 -1.28
C SER A 141 12.66 1.02 -2.16
N LYS A 142 11.69 1.33 -3.02
CA LYS A 142 11.03 0.32 -3.87
C LYS A 142 11.60 0.33 -5.28
N ARG A 143 11.78 1.52 -5.84
CA ARG A 143 12.30 1.73 -7.21
C ARG A 143 13.64 1.06 -7.45
N TYR A 144 14.55 1.19 -6.50
CA TYR A 144 15.94 0.69 -6.59
C TYR A 144 16.24 -0.46 -5.62
N SER A 145 15.21 -1.03 -4.96
CA SER A 145 15.40 -2.06 -3.91
C SER A 145 16.30 -1.60 -2.74
N GLU A 146 16.30 -0.32 -2.45
CA GLU A 146 17.19 0.35 -1.49
C GLU A 146 16.48 0.72 -0.18
N CYS A 147 15.62 -0.16 0.33
CA CYS A 147 14.82 0.15 1.52
C CYS A 147 15.65 0.46 2.77
N GLY A 148 16.88 -0.05 2.86
CA GLY A 148 17.80 0.13 4.00
C GLY A 148 18.48 1.49 4.06
N ILE A 149 18.67 2.20 2.94
CA ILE A 149 19.39 3.48 2.91
C ILE A 149 18.57 4.65 3.45
N ARG A 150 17.25 4.51 3.60
CA ARG A 150 16.32 5.47 4.21
C ARG A 150 16.29 6.83 3.51
N ILE A 151 16.09 6.85 2.20
CA ILE A 151 15.92 8.06 1.41
C ILE A 151 14.54 8.11 0.77
N GLY A 152 13.86 9.23 0.93
CA GLY A 152 12.56 9.53 0.34
C GLY A 152 12.37 11.02 0.14
N ALA A 153 11.21 11.39 -0.38
CA ALA A 153 10.87 12.75 -0.69
C ALA A 153 9.40 13.08 -0.40
N LEU A 154 9.16 14.31 0.00
CA LEU A 154 7.85 14.95 -0.01
C LEU A 154 7.87 16.02 -1.10
N ILE A 155 6.93 15.97 -2.00
CA ILE A 155 6.88 16.83 -3.19
C ILE A 155 5.54 17.57 -3.18
N THR A 156 5.59 18.91 -3.23
CA THR A 156 4.40 19.76 -3.31
C THR A 156 4.69 21.08 -4.00
N LYS A 157 3.71 21.63 -4.68
CA LYS A 157 3.74 23.00 -5.21
C LYS A 157 3.31 24.02 -4.16
N ASN A 158 2.69 23.60 -3.06
CA ASN A 158 2.26 24.49 -1.98
C ASN A 158 3.47 25.04 -1.21
N ALA A 159 3.68 26.37 -1.33
CA ALA A 159 4.82 27.02 -0.73
C ALA A 159 4.77 27.05 0.82
N GLU A 160 3.56 27.14 1.40
CA GLU A 160 3.39 27.15 2.86
C GLU A 160 3.67 25.78 3.46
N VAL A 161 3.14 24.71 2.85
CA VAL A 161 3.45 23.33 3.25
C VAL A 161 4.95 23.06 3.13
N ARG A 162 5.56 23.46 2.02
CA ARG A 162 7.02 23.30 1.83
C ARG A 162 7.82 24.03 2.91
N ALA A 163 7.43 25.24 3.28
CA ALA A 163 8.09 26.00 4.33
C ALA A 163 7.93 25.35 5.71
N ALA A 164 6.76 24.79 6.02
CA ALA A 164 6.49 24.05 7.26
C ALA A 164 7.35 22.77 7.32
N VAL A 165 7.32 21.97 6.25
CA VAL A 165 8.12 20.73 6.14
C VAL A 165 9.62 21.02 6.26
N MET A 166 10.10 22.15 5.68
CA MET A 166 11.52 22.54 5.79
C MET A 166 11.93 22.77 7.24
N LYS A 167 11.07 23.35 8.08
CA LYS A 167 11.36 23.52 9.52
C LYS A 167 11.50 22.15 10.23
N LEU A 168 10.64 21.19 9.89
CA LEU A 168 10.76 19.82 10.41
C LEU A 168 12.05 19.14 9.95
N CYS A 169 12.41 19.31 8.67
CA CYS A 169 13.67 18.81 8.14
C CYS A 169 14.89 19.43 8.86
N GLN A 170 14.87 20.74 9.13
CA GLN A 170 15.93 21.41 9.86
C GLN A 170 16.02 20.95 11.32
N ALA A 171 14.90 20.71 11.98
CA ALA A 171 14.85 20.20 13.35
C ALA A 171 15.40 18.78 13.46
N ARG A 172 15.10 17.91 12.49
CA ARG A 172 15.60 16.53 12.41
C ARG A 172 17.06 16.45 11.93
N LEU A 173 17.58 17.50 11.30
CA LEU A 173 18.85 17.56 10.57
C LEU A 173 18.77 16.80 9.23
N SER A 174 19.94 16.44 8.62
CA SER A 174 19.97 15.80 7.30
C SER A 174 19.60 14.31 7.38
N PRO A 175 19.03 13.72 6.31
CA PRO A 175 19.02 12.28 6.13
C PRO A 175 20.43 11.68 6.12
N PRO A 176 20.59 10.35 6.26
CA PRO A 176 21.90 9.71 6.27
C PRO A 176 22.73 10.06 5.02
N LEU A 177 23.94 10.62 5.20
CA LEU A 177 24.79 11.03 4.08
C LEU A 177 25.10 9.88 3.13
N LEU A 178 25.48 8.71 3.65
CA LEU A 178 25.76 7.54 2.80
C LEU A 178 24.52 7.12 1.98
N GLY A 179 23.34 7.22 2.57
CA GLY A 179 22.08 6.97 1.86
C GLY A 179 21.85 7.96 0.72
N GLN A 180 22.16 9.23 0.90
CA GLN A 180 22.07 10.25 -0.15
C GLN A 180 23.01 9.97 -1.31
N ILE A 181 24.26 9.60 -1.02
CA ILE A 181 25.27 9.25 -2.04
C ILE A 181 24.82 8.02 -2.85
N VAL A 182 24.29 6.98 -2.17
CA VAL A 182 23.78 5.79 -2.86
C VAL A 182 22.56 6.13 -3.72
N ALA A 183 21.61 6.90 -3.19
CA ALA A 183 20.43 7.32 -3.94
C ALA A 183 20.76 8.20 -5.15
N GLU A 184 21.80 9.05 -5.06
CA GLU A 184 22.31 9.82 -6.20
C GLU A 184 22.91 8.90 -7.26
N ALA A 185 23.76 7.95 -6.87
CA ALA A 185 24.35 6.98 -7.78
C ALA A 185 23.30 6.09 -8.49
N SER A 186 22.16 5.85 -7.86
CA SER A 186 21.06 5.07 -8.44
C SER A 186 20.38 5.77 -9.62
N LEU A 187 20.57 7.09 -9.79
CA LEU A 187 20.07 7.82 -10.96
C LEU A 187 20.79 7.40 -12.25
N ASP A 188 21.99 6.84 -12.12
CA ASP A 188 22.79 6.33 -13.24
C ASP A 188 22.53 4.83 -13.51
N ALA A 189 21.48 4.26 -12.91
CA ALA A 189 21.11 2.88 -13.15
C ALA A 189 20.82 2.65 -14.66
N PRO A 190 21.31 1.56 -15.25
CA PRO A 190 21.10 1.27 -16.67
C PRO A 190 19.61 1.20 -17.01
N GLU A 191 19.21 1.60 -18.22
CA GLU A 191 17.81 1.48 -18.69
C GLU A 191 17.30 0.04 -18.61
N ASP A 192 18.17 -0.94 -18.82
CA ASP A 192 17.86 -2.37 -18.71
C ASP A 192 17.42 -2.78 -17.29
N TYR A 193 17.92 -2.09 -16.25
CA TYR A 193 17.55 -2.40 -14.86
C TYR A 193 16.03 -2.35 -14.65
N TYR A 194 15.37 -1.30 -15.12
CA TYR A 194 13.92 -1.15 -14.94
C TYR A 194 13.13 -2.18 -15.74
N ARG A 195 13.56 -2.47 -16.96
CA ARG A 195 12.95 -3.50 -17.81
C ARG A 195 13.06 -4.88 -17.15
N ASP A 196 14.26 -5.25 -16.73
CA ASP A 196 14.53 -6.57 -16.16
C ASP A 196 13.77 -6.76 -14.83
N VAL A 197 13.73 -5.73 -13.97
CA VAL A 197 12.91 -5.75 -12.75
C VAL A 197 11.43 -5.88 -13.07
N TYR A 198 10.92 -5.12 -14.05
CA TYR A 198 9.52 -5.19 -14.46
C TYR A 198 9.15 -6.59 -14.96
N GLU A 199 9.93 -7.17 -15.86
CA GLU A 199 9.70 -8.50 -16.41
C GLU A 199 9.71 -9.59 -15.33
N GLU A 200 10.67 -9.52 -14.42
CA GLU A 200 10.75 -10.44 -13.27
C GLU A 200 9.50 -10.34 -12.38
N TYR A 201 9.02 -9.14 -12.06
CA TYR A 201 7.82 -8.99 -11.23
C TYR A 201 6.52 -9.36 -11.95
N VAL A 202 6.45 -9.22 -13.26
CA VAL A 202 5.34 -9.74 -14.07
C VAL A 202 5.24 -11.26 -13.94
N GLU A 203 6.39 -11.97 -14.04
CA GLU A 203 6.44 -13.43 -13.90
C GLU A 203 6.13 -13.91 -12.48
N ARG A 204 6.67 -13.24 -11.46
CA ARG A 204 6.38 -13.53 -10.04
C ARG A 204 4.89 -13.36 -9.74
N ARG A 205 4.31 -12.23 -10.17
CA ARG A 205 2.88 -11.95 -10.00
C ARG A 205 2.04 -13.05 -10.63
N LYS A 206 2.32 -13.40 -11.89
CA LYS A 206 1.59 -14.45 -12.61
C LYS A 206 1.70 -15.79 -11.89
N CYS A 207 2.89 -16.20 -11.50
CA CYS A 207 3.12 -17.45 -10.78
C CYS A 207 2.29 -17.50 -9.48
N LEU A 208 2.35 -16.44 -8.67
CA LEU A 208 1.63 -16.38 -7.39
C LEU A 208 0.11 -16.39 -7.59
N ILE A 209 -0.43 -15.49 -8.43
CA ILE A 209 -1.88 -15.34 -8.58
C ILE A 209 -2.51 -16.58 -9.20
N ASP A 210 -1.92 -17.12 -10.26
CA ASP A 210 -2.39 -18.36 -10.88
C ASP A 210 -2.33 -19.53 -9.89
N GLY A 211 -1.28 -19.59 -9.05
CA GLY A 211 -1.11 -20.62 -8.05
C GLY A 211 -2.11 -20.52 -6.90
N LEU A 212 -2.32 -19.31 -6.35
CA LEU A 212 -3.30 -19.07 -5.29
C LEU A 212 -4.73 -19.46 -5.72
N ASN A 213 -5.17 -19.00 -6.88
CA ASN A 213 -6.52 -19.26 -7.39
C ASN A 213 -6.78 -20.72 -7.83
N ARG A 214 -5.72 -21.56 -7.83
CA ARG A 214 -5.86 -23.03 -7.99
C ARG A 214 -6.02 -23.78 -6.67
N ILE A 215 -5.79 -23.13 -5.54
CA ILE A 215 -5.99 -23.75 -4.22
C ILE A 215 -7.49 -23.67 -3.88
N PRO A 216 -8.18 -24.81 -3.60
CA PRO A 216 -9.59 -24.80 -3.31
C PRO A 216 -9.97 -23.88 -2.12
N GLY A 217 -10.91 -22.95 -2.35
CA GLY A 217 -11.39 -21.99 -1.37
C GLY A 217 -10.53 -20.74 -1.23
N VAL A 218 -9.42 -20.63 -1.95
CA VAL A 218 -8.60 -19.41 -1.98
C VAL A 218 -9.04 -18.52 -3.15
N TYR A 219 -9.13 -17.23 -2.90
CA TYR A 219 -9.40 -16.23 -3.93
C TYR A 219 -8.44 -15.03 -3.78
N SER A 220 -7.83 -14.61 -4.87
CA SER A 220 -7.02 -13.40 -4.93
C SER A 220 -7.33 -12.66 -6.24
N PRO A 221 -7.73 -11.38 -6.20
CA PRO A 221 -7.84 -10.56 -7.40
C PRO A 221 -6.47 -10.38 -8.05
N ILE A 222 -6.45 -10.04 -9.33
CA ILE A 222 -5.21 -9.78 -10.05
C ILE A 222 -4.72 -8.37 -9.69
N PRO A 223 -3.57 -8.21 -9.00
CA PRO A 223 -3.04 -6.90 -8.70
C PRO A 223 -2.58 -6.20 -9.98
N MET A 224 -2.92 -4.92 -10.10
CA MET A 224 -2.60 -4.10 -11.27
C MET A 224 -1.29 -3.32 -11.08
N GLY A 225 -0.78 -3.25 -9.86
CA GLY A 225 0.47 -2.59 -9.52
C GLY A 225 1.05 -3.07 -8.20
N ALA A 226 2.13 -2.43 -7.73
CA ALA A 226 2.93 -2.80 -6.57
C ALA A 226 3.47 -4.23 -6.68
N PHE A 227 3.82 -4.86 -5.56
CA PHE A 227 4.23 -6.26 -5.49
C PHE A 227 3.58 -7.00 -4.31
N TYR A 228 2.32 -6.64 -4.07
CA TYR A 228 1.45 -7.27 -3.06
C TYR A 228 0.15 -7.73 -3.68
N THR A 229 -0.46 -8.68 -3.01
CA THR A 229 -1.87 -9.04 -3.19
C THR A 229 -2.49 -9.35 -1.84
N VAL A 230 -3.78 -9.16 -1.74
CA VAL A 230 -4.60 -9.70 -0.65
C VAL A 230 -5.28 -10.95 -1.18
N ALA A 231 -5.21 -12.02 -0.40
CA ALA A 231 -5.87 -13.29 -0.71
C ALA A 231 -6.83 -13.65 0.42
N LYS A 232 -8.04 -14.04 0.06
CA LYS A 232 -9.03 -14.64 0.96
C LYS A 232 -8.74 -16.13 1.07
N LEU A 233 -8.68 -16.62 2.29
CA LEU A 233 -8.35 -18.00 2.60
C LEU A 233 -9.56 -18.71 3.25
N PRO A 234 -9.71 -20.03 3.08
CA PRO A 234 -10.76 -20.81 3.74
C PRO A 234 -10.39 -21.11 5.20
N VAL A 235 -10.28 -20.07 6.04
CA VAL A 235 -9.89 -20.15 7.45
C VAL A 235 -10.85 -19.36 8.34
N ASP A 236 -10.99 -19.76 9.58
CA ASP A 236 -11.81 -19.08 10.60
C ASP A 236 -11.24 -17.71 10.99
N ASP A 237 -9.92 -17.61 11.02
CA ASP A 237 -9.21 -16.40 11.40
C ASP A 237 -7.76 -16.44 10.86
N SER A 238 -7.41 -15.47 10.02
CA SER A 238 -6.11 -15.41 9.36
C SER A 238 -4.95 -15.15 10.33
N GLU A 239 -5.18 -14.44 11.44
CA GLU A 239 -4.14 -14.23 12.45
C GLU A 239 -3.80 -15.52 13.16
N LYS A 240 -4.82 -16.31 13.54
CA LYS A 240 -4.62 -17.64 14.11
C LYS A 240 -3.92 -18.57 13.12
N PHE A 241 -4.35 -18.56 11.85
CA PHE A 241 -3.73 -19.37 10.81
C PHE A 241 -2.26 -19.01 10.60
N CYS A 242 -1.95 -17.72 10.46
CA CYS A 242 -0.56 -17.28 10.28
C CYS A 242 0.31 -17.65 11.49
N ARG A 243 -0.20 -17.50 12.72
CA ARG A 243 0.51 -17.91 13.93
C ARG A 243 0.74 -19.41 13.96
N TRP A 244 -0.29 -20.21 13.69
CA TRP A 244 -0.21 -21.67 13.64
C TRP A 244 0.80 -22.14 12.58
N CYS A 245 0.86 -21.50 11.42
CA CYS A 245 1.88 -21.80 10.40
C CYS A 245 3.30 -21.65 10.94
N LEU A 246 3.56 -20.70 11.83
CA LEU A 246 4.90 -20.41 12.36
C LEU A 246 5.24 -21.25 13.60
N GLU A 247 4.24 -21.63 14.41
CA GLU A 247 4.45 -22.26 15.71
C GLU A 247 4.29 -23.78 15.67
N GLU A 248 3.43 -24.30 14.79
CA GLU A 248 2.99 -25.71 14.84
C GLU A 248 3.13 -26.44 13.50
N PHE A 249 3.02 -25.72 12.37
CA PHE A 249 2.99 -26.38 11.06
C PHE A 249 4.40 -26.55 10.48
N ASP A 250 4.64 -27.74 9.97
CA ASP A 250 5.83 -28.12 9.20
C ASP A 250 5.44 -29.03 8.03
N TYR A 251 5.99 -28.73 6.87
CA TYR A 251 5.90 -29.60 5.70
C TYR A 251 7.28 -29.74 5.07
N GLU A 252 7.90 -30.90 5.26
CA GLU A 252 9.26 -31.23 4.78
C GLU A 252 10.33 -30.24 5.29
N GLY A 253 10.21 -29.76 6.53
CA GLY A 253 11.12 -28.79 7.14
C GLY A 253 10.84 -27.33 6.75
N GLU A 254 9.71 -27.04 6.13
CA GLU A 254 9.35 -25.71 5.65
C GLU A 254 7.98 -25.26 6.14
N THR A 255 7.80 -23.93 6.25
CA THR A 255 6.52 -23.28 6.49
C THR A 255 6.39 -22.02 5.64
N VAL A 256 5.22 -21.36 5.70
CA VAL A 256 4.96 -20.08 5.03
C VAL A 256 4.71 -18.97 6.03
N MET A 257 5.20 -17.77 5.70
CA MET A 257 4.96 -16.56 6.48
C MET A 257 4.19 -15.53 5.64
N MET A 258 3.04 -15.11 6.15
CA MET A 258 2.17 -14.10 5.54
C MET A 258 1.76 -13.08 6.58
N ALA A 259 1.29 -11.93 6.13
CA ALA A 259 0.73 -10.92 7.03
C ALA A 259 -0.80 -11.06 7.09
N PRO A 260 -1.40 -11.33 8.27
CA PRO A 260 -2.85 -11.31 8.41
C PRO A 260 -3.40 -9.94 8.04
N ALA A 261 -4.51 -9.91 7.29
CA ALA A 261 -4.96 -8.65 6.71
C ALA A 261 -5.82 -7.80 7.67
N ALA A 262 -6.32 -8.34 8.76
CA ALA A 262 -7.13 -7.60 9.72
C ALA A 262 -6.44 -6.31 10.22
N GLY A 263 -5.11 -6.29 10.34
CA GLY A 263 -4.33 -5.11 10.73
C GLY A 263 -4.23 -3.99 9.68
N PHE A 264 -4.72 -4.21 8.46
CA PHE A 264 -4.80 -3.19 7.39
C PHE A 264 -6.18 -2.51 7.33
N TYR A 265 -7.13 -2.96 8.15
CA TYR A 265 -8.46 -2.39 8.28
C TYR A 265 -8.64 -1.75 9.66
N THR A 266 -9.43 -0.70 9.74
CA THR A 266 -9.92 -0.12 11.00
C THR A 266 -11.35 -0.57 11.31
N THR A 267 -12.08 -0.98 10.28
CA THR A 267 -13.45 -1.51 10.43
C THR A 267 -13.41 -2.86 11.13
N PRO A 268 -14.04 -2.98 12.31
CA PRO A 268 -13.99 -4.23 13.08
C PRO A 268 -14.58 -5.42 12.32
N GLY A 269 -13.86 -6.55 12.35
CA GLY A 269 -14.33 -7.83 11.79
C GLY A 269 -14.08 -7.99 10.28
N VAL A 270 -13.58 -6.96 9.60
CA VAL A 270 -13.19 -7.04 8.19
C VAL A 270 -11.79 -7.64 8.04
N GLY A 271 -11.53 -8.37 6.96
CA GLY A 271 -10.23 -8.94 6.64
C GLY A 271 -9.80 -10.13 7.52
N ARG A 272 -10.74 -10.74 8.29
CA ARG A 272 -10.43 -11.82 9.22
C ARG A 272 -10.01 -13.14 8.55
N ASP A 273 -10.44 -13.36 7.35
CA ASP A 273 -10.11 -14.50 6.50
C ASP A 273 -9.14 -14.12 5.36
N GLU A 274 -8.55 -12.93 5.42
CA GLU A 274 -7.66 -12.40 4.41
C GLU A 274 -6.21 -12.33 4.89
N VAL A 275 -5.26 -12.48 3.96
CA VAL A 275 -3.84 -12.30 4.18
C VAL A 275 -3.22 -11.43 3.09
N ARG A 276 -2.24 -10.60 3.45
CA ARG A 276 -1.38 -9.95 2.46
C ARG A 276 -0.19 -10.84 2.14
N ILE A 277 0.08 -11.03 0.86
CA ILE A 277 1.24 -11.75 0.33
C ILE A 277 2.08 -10.79 -0.52
N ALA A 278 3.41 -10.79 -0.29
CA ALA A 278 4.37 -10.07 -1.12
C ALA A 278 5.05 -11.07 -2.07
N TYR A 279 5.04 -10.80 -3.39
CA TYR A 279 5.71 -11.67 -4.37
C TYR A 279 7.15 -11.22 -4.67
N VAL A 280 7.94 -11.13 -3.59
CA VAL A 280 9.34 -10.65 -3.63
C VAL A 280 10.37 -11.79 -3.75
N LEU A 281 9.94 -13.03 -3.59
CA LEU A 281 10.78 -14.22 -3.78
C LEU A 281 10.94 -14.56 -5.26
N LYS A 282 11.94 -15.37 -5.59
CA LYS A 282 12.10 -15.93 -6.93
C LYS A 282 10.90 -16.81 -7.30
N LYS A 283 10.65 -16.97 -8.59
CA LYS A 283 9.51 -17.73 -9.13
C LYS A 283 9.48 -19.18 -8.61
N GLU A 284 10.64 -19.83 -8.52
CA GLU A 284 10.79 -21.17 -8.00
C GLU A 284 10.37 -21.28 -6.53
N ASP A 285 10.83 -20.33 -5.71
CA ASP A 285 10.51 -20.25 -4.28
C ASP A 285 9.03 -19.93 -4.06
N LEU A 286 8.43 -19.07 -4.90
CA LEU A 286 6.99 -18.79 -4.89
C LEU A 286 6.20 -20.06 -5.24
N GLY A 287 6.64 -20.83 -6.24
CA GLY A 287 6.03 -22.11 -6.58
C GLY A 287 6.09 -23.11 -5.42
N ARG A 288 7.21 -23.17 -4.71
CA ARG A 288 7.35 -24.01 -3.50
C ARG A 288 6.45 -23.51 -2.36
N ALA A 289 6.44 -22.20 -2.10
CA ALA A 289 5.58 -21.60 -1.08
C ALA A 289 4.08 -21.89 -1.30
N LEU A 290 3.63 -21.92 -2.57
CA LEU A 290 2.26 -22.29 -2.91
C LEU A 290 1.92 -23.76 -2.57
N VAL A 291 2.89 -24.67 -2.75
CA VAL A 291 2.72 -26.07 -2.34
C VAL A 291 2.59 -26.15 -0.82
N VAL A 292 3.49 -25.49 -0.09
CA VAL A 292 3.50 -25.47 1.38
C VAL A 292 2.22 -24.81 1.92
N LEU A 293 1.77 -23.70 1.34
CA LEU A 293 0.51 -23.03 1.72
C LEU A 293 -0.70 -23.95 1.53
N ARG A 294 -0.78 -24.66 0.40
CA ARG A 294 -1.85 -25.63 0.18
C ARG A 294 -1.86 -26.70 1.26
N LYS A 295 -0.68 -27.25 1.61
CA LYS A 295 -0.55 -28.24 2.68
C LYS A 295 -0.92 -27.71 4.04
N ALA A 296 -0.55 -26.46 4.33
CA ALA A 296 -0.97 -25.78 5.55
C ALA A 296 -2.50 -25.64 5.63
N LEU A 297 -3.15 -25.18 4.56
CA LEU A 297 -4.61 -25.08 4.50
C LEU A 297 -5.34 -26.43 4.60
N GLU A 298 -4.75 -27.50 4.04
CA GLU A 298 -5.28 -28.87 4.18
C GLU A 298 -5.23 -29.36 5.63
N ALA A 299 -4.16 -29.01 6.38
CA ALA A 299 -3.91 -29.48 7.73
C ALA A 299 -4.46 -28.57 8.85
N TYR A 300 -4.81 -27.32 8.54
CA TYR A 300 -5.22 -26.33 9.55
C TYR A 300 -6.53 -26.74 10.26
N PRO A 301 -6.54 -26.79 11.63
CA PRO A 301 -7.74 -27.20 12.37
C PRO A 301 -8.93 -26.25 12.24
N GLY A 302 -8.65 -24.96 11.97
CA GLY A 302 -9.67 -23.91 11.79
C GLY A 302 -10.09 -23.70 10.33
N ARG A 303 -9.85 -24.69 9.45
CA ARG A 303 -10.28 -24.62 8.05
C ARG A 303 -11.79 -24.56 7.92
N VAL A 304 -12.27 -23.56 7.17
CA VAL A 304 -13.70 -23.44 6.81
C VAL A 304 -13.92 -24.16 5.49
N VAL A 305 -14.67 -25.27 5.54
CA VAL A 305 -15.10 -25.98 4.32
C VAL A 305 -16.39 -25.31 3.86
N ALA A 306 -16.43 -24.78 2.63
CA ALA A 306 -17.67 -24.32 2.05
C ALA A 306 -18.64 -25.52 2.03
N ASN A 307 -19.80 -25.38 2.67
CA ASN A 307 -20.88 -26.35 2.49
C ASN A 307 -21.28 -26.29 1.01
N GLU A 308 -21.15 -27.43 0.32
CA GLU A 308 -21.61 -27.63 -1.04
C GLU A 308 -23.12 -27.35 -1.19
#